data_8ed13369e9282940b3292f656ae6a5cc
#
_entry.id   8ed13369e9282940b3292f656ae6a5cc
#
_cell.length_a   1.000
_cell.length_b   1.000
_cell.length_c   1.000
_cell.angle_alpha   90.00
_cell.angle_beta   90.00
_cell.angle_gamma   90.00
#
_symmetry.space_group_name_H-M   'P 1'
#
loop_
_entity.id
_entity.type
_entity.pdbx_description
1 polymer ?
#
loop_
_entity_poly.entity_id
_entity_poly.type
_entity_poly.pdbx_seq_one_letter_code
_entity_poly.pdbx_strand_id
1 'polypeptide(L)'
;MKNIALIITFLLFCISISAQKPNYTKKTFLVSGNCEMCKKKIEKAAKSVDGIKSARWNVVNGNMKVKFDTNKTTSDAIQSAIAAVGYDTENYRAKDEVYENLHYCCKYERTIKKE
;
A
#
# COMPACT_ATOMS: atom_id res chain seq x y z
N MET A 1 4.28 39.33 34.68
CA MET A 1 5.29 38.28 34.93
C MET A 1 4.71 36.87 34.92
N LYS A 2 3.56 36.61 35.51
CA LYS A 2 2.94 35.26 35.51
C LYS A 2 2.54 34.75 34.12
N ASN A 3 2.14 35.62 33.20
CA ASN A 3 1.70 35.25 31.85
C ASN A 3 2.86 34.87 30.92
N ILE A 4 4.06 35.41 31.16
CA ILE A 4 5.25 35.11 30.33
C ILE A 4 5.77 33.70 30.63
N ALA A 5 5.74 33.24 31.87
CA ALA A 5 6.13 31.90 32.28
C ALA A 5 5.20 30.83 31.68
N LEU A 6 3.87 31.10 31.62
CA LEU A 6 2.89 30.22 31.00
C LEU A 6 3.07 30.10 29.47
N ILE A 7 3.39 31.21 28.81
CA ILE A 7 3.64 31.24 27.37
C ILE A 7 4.92 30.47 27.01
N ILE A 8 5.97 30.62 27.80
CA ILE A 8 7.23 29.89 27.60
C ILE A 8 7.04 28.39 27.82
N THR A 9 6.24 27.99 28.81
CA THR A 9 5.95 26.58 29.09
C THR A 9 5.13 25.97 27.95
N PHE A 10 4.20 26.71 27.38
CA PHE A 10 3.37 26.25 26.22
C PHE A 10 4.21 26.13 24.95
N LEU A 11 5.11 27.07 24.70
CA LEU A 11 6.04 27.02 23.56
C LEU A 11 7.02 25.85 23.65
N LEU A 12 7.49 25.50 24.83
CA LEU A 12 8.36 24.35 25.05
C LEU A 12 7.65 23.02 24.85
N PHE A 13 6.33 22.96 25.09
CA PHE A 13 5.53 21.77 24.86
C PHE A 13 5.30 21.50 23.35
N CYS A 14 5.23 22.56 22.54
CA CYS A 14 5.06 22.42 21.09
C CYS A 14 6.31 21.89 20.36
N ILE A 15 7.49 21.96 20.98
CA ILE A 15 8.76 21.49 20.36
C ILE A 15 8.96 19.99 20.51
N SER A 16 8.18 19.32 21.35
CA SER A 16 8.30 17.87 21.60
C SER A 16 7.57 16.98 20.58
N ILE A 17 7.00 17.53 19.50
CA ILE A 17 6.48 16.74 18.37
C ILE A 17 7.68 16.43 17.46
N SER A 18 8.53 15.50 17.91
CA SER A 18 9.57 14.97 17.04
C SER A 18 8.92 14.08 15.98
N ALA A 19 9.04 14.45 14.70
CA ALA A 19 8.68 13.60 13.60
C ALA A 19 9.51 12.31 13.70
N GLN A 20 8.84 11.15 13.75
CA GLN A 20 9.51 9.87 13.69
C GLN A 20 10.25 9.75 12.35
N LYS A 21 11.51 9.33 12.41
CA LYS A 21 12.27 9.02 11.20
C LYS A 21 11.60 7.86 10.46
N PRO A 22 11.40 7.96 9.13
CA PRO A 22 10.86 6.85 8.36
C PRO A 22 11.72 5.59 8.53
N ASN A 23 11.08 4.45 8.68
CA ASN A 23 11.73 3.15 8.72
C ASN A 23 11.31 2.33 7.52
N TYR A 24 12.02 2.50 6.41
CA TYR A 24 11.69 1.84 5.15
C TYR A 24 12.17 0.38 5.12
N THR A 25 11.29 -0.50 4.66
CA THR A 25 11.61 -1.88 4.36
C THR A 25 11.13 -2.23 2.95
N LYS A 26 11.73 -3.29 2.39
CA LYS A 26 11.34 -3.83 1.08
C LYS A 26 10.66 -5.17 1.26
N LYS A 27 9.54 -5.39 0.56
CA LYS A 27 8.84 -6.66 0.52
C LYS A 27 8.47 -7.01 -0.91
N THR A 28 8.41 -8.30 -1.19
CA THR A 28 7.95 -8.85 -2.46
C THR A 28 6.83 -9.84 -2.20
N PHE A 29 5.73 -9.73 -2.95
CA PHE A 29 4.61 -10.66 -2.89
C PHE A 29 3.97 -10.83 -4.26
N LEU A 30 3.25 -11.93 -4.45
CA LEU A 30 2.55 -12.19 -5.71
C LEU A 30 1.27 -11.38 -5.82
N VAL A 31 1.02 -10.85 -7.02
CA VAL A 31 -0.25 -10.21 -7.39
C VAL A 31 -0.63 -10.73 -8.77
N SER A 32 -1.88 -11.18 -8.90
CA SER A 32 -2.40 -11.66 -10.18
C SER A 32 -2.84 -10.50 -11.08
N GLY A 33 -2.42 -10.56 -12.32
CA GLY A 33 -2.77 -9.62 -13.37
C GLY A 33 -2.21 -10.16 -14.69
N ASN A 34 -2.50 -9.51 -15.83
CA ASN A 34 -2.10 -10.05 -17.11
C ASN A 34 -1.60 -9.04 -18.17
N CYS A 35 -1.62 -7.75 -17.88
CA CYS A 35 -1.25 -6.75 -18.88
C CYS A 35 -0.75 -5.43 -18.27
N GLU A 36 -0.26 -4.53 -19.12
CA GLU A 36 0.21 -3.20 -18.71
C GLU A 36 -0.89 -2.34 -18.08
N MET A 37 -2.14 -2.48 -18.49
CA MET A 37 -3.26 -1.78 -17.87
C MET A 37 -3.45 -2.26 -16.42
N CYS A 38 -3.31 -3.55 -16.17
CA CYS A 38 -3.33 -4.13 -14.83
C CYS A 38 -2.19 -3.56 -13.99
N LYS A 39 -0.99 -3.49 -14.57
CA LYS A 39 0.19 -2.92 -13.91
C LYS A 39 -0.07 -1.51 -13.39
N LYS A 40 -0.62 -0.66 -14.22
CA LYS A 40 -0.95 0.73 -13.83
C LYS A 40 -1.92 0.77 -12.66
N LYS A 41 -2.96 -0.05 -12.70
CA LYS A 41 -3.98 -0.10 -11.64
C LYS A 41 -3.44 -0.70 -10.35
N ILE A 42 -2.67 -1.77 -10.44
CA ILE A 42 -2.04 -2.43 -9.30
C ILE A 42 -1.07 -1.47 -8.60
N GLU A 43 -0.19 -0.84 -9.34
CA GLU A 43 0.78 0.11 -8.80
C GLU A 43 0.10 1.35 -8.21
N LYS A 44 -0.95 1.85 -8.85
CA LYS A 44 -1.73 2.97 -8.33
C LYS A 44 -2.40 2.63 -6.99
N ALA A 45 -3.00 1.45 -6.89
CA ALA A 45 -3.62 0.98 -5.65
C ALA A 45 -2.60 0.86 -4.52
N ALA A 46 -1.44 0.29 -4.80
CA ALA A 46 -0.35 0.19 -3.82
C ALA A 46 0.13 1.57 -3.37
N LYS A 47 0.36 2.48 -4.31
CA LYS A 47 0.84 3.83 -4.03
C LYS A 47 -0.19 4.71 -3.30
N SER A 48 -1.46 4.34 -3.32
CA SER A 48 -2.51 5.05 -2.57
C SER A 48 -2.41 4.83 -1.06
N VAL A 49 -1.68 3.82 -0.62
CA VAL A 49 -1.49 3.53 0.80
C VAL A 49 -0.44 4.49 1.36
N ASP A 50 -0.79 5.17 2.47
CA ASP A 50 0.15 6.08 3.13
C ASP A 50 1.39 5.31 3.62
N GLY A 51 2.56 5.88 3.38
CA GLY A 51 3.83 5.26 3.75
C GLY A 51 4.55 4.52 2.62
N ILE A 52 3.94 4.41 1.46
CA ILE A 52 4.59 3.79 0.29
C ILE A 52 5.60 4.75 -0.32
N LYS A 53 6.84 4.30 -0.45
CA LYS A 53 7.89 5.02 -1.16
C LYS A 53 7.99 4.61 -2.63
N SER A 54 7.87 3.32 -2.92
CA SER A 54 7.86 2.80 -4.28
C SER A 54 7.05 1.51 -4.37
N ALA A 55 6.47 1.28 -5.53
CA ALA A 55 5.70 0.07 -5.82
C ALA A 55 5.86 -0.26 -7.31
N ARG A 56 6.35 -1.46 -7.61
CA ARG A 56 6.55 -1.94 -8.99
C ARG A 56 6.07 -3.36 -9.12
N TRP A 57 5.19 -3.57 -10.09
CA TRP A 57 4.67 -4.89 -10.42
C TRP A 57 5.27 -5.40 -11.74
N ASN A 58 5.70 -6.65 -11.73
CA ASN A 58 6.27 -7.28 -12.92
C ASN A 58 5.19 -8.09 -13.65
N VAL A 59 4.91 -7.70 -14.89
CA VAL A 59 3.92 -8.36 -15.74
C VAL A 59 4.27 -9.83 -16.01
N VAL A 60 5.55 -10.15 -16.12
CA VAL A 60 6.01 -11.49 -16.52
C VAL A 60 5.85 -12.51 -15.41
N ASN A 61 6.30 -12.18 -14.20
CA ASN A 61 6.32 -13.12 -13.07
C ASN A 61 5.27 -12.85 -12.00
N GLY A 62 4.53 -11.73 -12.08
CA GLY A 62 3.50 -11.36 -11.11
C GLY A 62 4.03 -10.84 -9.77
N ASN A 63 5.32 -10.66 -9.64
CA ASN A 63 5.92 -10.16 -8.41
C ASN A 63 5.70 -8.66 -8.25
N MET A 64 5.19 -8.27 -7.09
CA MET A 64 5.07 -6.89 -6.65
C MET A 64 6.19 -6.58 -5.67
N LYS A 65 7.02 -5.60 -6.01
CA LYS A 65 8.07 -5.10 -5.12
C LYS A 65 7.64 -3.77 -4.54
N VAL A 66 7.59 -3.69 -3.22
CA VAL A 66 7.20 -2.47 -2.51
C VAL A 66 8.28 -2.05 -1.53
N LYS A 67 8.48 -0.76 -1.41
CA LYS A 67 9.27 -0.13 -0.36
C LYS A 67 8.36 0.78 0.44
N PHE A 68 8.26 0.57 1.74
CA PHE A 68 7.31 1.28 2.57
C PHE A 68 7.84 1.54 3.98
N ASP A 69 7.26 2.55 4.61
CA ASP A 69 7.56 2.92 5.99
C ASP A 69 6.79 2.01 6.95
N THR A 70 7.51 1.20 7.71
CA THR A 70 6.93 0.27 8.69
C THR A 70 6.21 0.97 9.85
N ASN A 71 6.49 2.26 10.06
CA ASN A 71 5.76 3.07 11.04
C ASN A 71 4.35 3.45 10.56
N LYS A 72 4.07 3.36 9.26
CA LYS A 72 2.81 3.81 8.66
C LYS A 72 1.94 2.70 8.12
N THR A 73 2.53 1.62 7.61
CA THR A 73 1.77 0.56 6.95
C THR A 73 2.45 -0.80 7.05
N THR A 74 1.79 -1.81 6.52
CA THR A 74 2.26 -3.20 6.49
C THR A 74 2.08 -3.77 5.10
N SER A 75 2.76 -4.89 4.81
CA SER A 75 2.57 -5.64 3.57
C SER A 75 1.10 -6.07 3.39
N ASP A 76 0.45 -6.50 4.47
CA ASP A 76 -0.95 -6.91 4.42
C ASP A 76 -1.89 -5.76 4.07
N ALA A 77 -1.67 -4.57 4.62
CA ALA A 77 -2.46 -3.39 4.27
C ALA A 77 -2.31 -3.03 2.79
N ILE A 78 -1.11 -3.13 2.25
CA ILE A 78 -0.84 -2.89 0.82
C ILE A 78 -1.56 -3.92 -0.05
N GLN A 79 -1.45 -5.20 0.30
CA GLN A 79 -2.13 -6.28 -0.43
C GLN A 79 -3.66 -6.12 -0.37
N SER A 80 -4.20 -5.76 0.77
CA SER A 80 -5.64 -5.49 0.93
C SER A 80 -6.11 -4.36 0.02
N ALA A 81 -5.32 -3.29 -0.11
CA ALA A 81 -5.65 -2.17 -1.00
C ALA A 81 -5.65 -2.60 -2.48
N ILE A 82 -4.71 -3.46 -2.88
CA ILE A 82 -4.64 -4.01 -4.24
C ILE A 82 -5.84 -4.93 -4.50
N ALA A 83 -6.17 -5.80 -3.56
CA ALA A 83 -7.33 -6.69 -3.67
C ALA A 83 -8.64 -5.90 -3.75
N ALA A 84 -8.74 -4.77 -3.07
CA ALA A 84 -9.92 -3.91 -3.09
C ALA A 84 -10.26 -3.36 -4.48
N VAL A 85 -9.29 -3.25 -5.38
CA VAL A 85 -9.50 -2.80 -6.76
C VAL A 85 -9.60 -3.95 -7.77
N GLY A 86 -9.64 -5.20 -7.29
CA GLY A 86 -9.98 -6.36 -8.11
C GLY A 86 -8.84 -7.35 -8.40
N TYR A 87 -7.66 -7.18 -7.83
CA TYR A 87 -6.51 -8.04 -8.10
C TYR A 87 -6.17 -8.93 -6.91
N ASP A 88 -6.20 -10.23 -7.10
CA ASP A 88 -5.81 -11.19 -6.06
C ASP A 88 -4.34 -11.02 -5.70
N THR A 89 -4.04 -11.04 -4.43
CA THR A 89 -2.68 -11.03 -3.91
C THR A 89 -2.38 -12.32 -3.17
N GLU A 90 -1.12 -12.50 -2.79
CA GLU A 90 -0.65 -13.70 -2.08
C GLU A 90 -1.52 -14.01 -0.84
N ASN A 91 -1.90 -13.00 -0.06
CA ASN A 91 -2.65 -13.18 1.18
C ASN A 91 -4.10 -12.68 1.12
N TYR A 92 -4.51 -11.99 0.05
CA TYR A 92 -5.84 -11.38 -0.06
C TYR A 92 -6.46 -11.68 -1.41
N ARG A 93 -7.71 -12.13 -1.40
CA ARG A 93 -8.49 -12.35 -2.60
C ARG A 93 -9.43 -11.17 -2.84
N ALA A 94 -9.46 -10.67 -4.06
CA ALA A 94 -10.43 -9.66 -4.48
C ALA A 94 -11.86 -10.25 -4.41
N LYS A 95 -12.82 -9.41 -4.06
CA LYS A 95 -14.23 -9.81 -4.12
C LYS A 95 -14.62 -10.14 -5.56
N ASP A 96 -15.39 -11.20 -5.74
CA ASP A 96 -15.79 -11.67 -7.08
C ASP A 96 -16.48 -10.55 -7.88
N GLU A 97 -17.36 -9.79 -7.25
CA GLU A 97 -18.06 -8.67 -7.89
C GLU A 97 -17.12 -7.56 -8.38
N VAL A 98 -16.04 -7.29 -7.64
CA VAL A 98 -15.03 -6.29 -8.04
C VAL A 98 -14.20 -6.84 -9.22
N TYR A 99 -13.79 -8.09 -9.14
CA TYR A 99 -13.09 -8.77 -10.24
C TYR A 99 -13.94 -8.77 -11.53
N GLU A 100 -15.24 -9.11 -11.43
CA GLU A 100 -16.13 -9.16 -12.59
C GLU A 100 -16.33 -7.80 -13.26
N ASN A 101 -16.15 -6.71 -12.51
CA ASN A 101 -16.25 -5.35 -13.04
C ASN A 101 -14.94 -4.84 -13.66
N LEU A 102 -13.86 -5.62 -13.65
CA LEU A 102 -12.63 -5.25 -14.34
C LEU A 102 -12.85 -5.18 -15.86
N HIS A 103 -12.10 -4.31 -16.51
CA HIS A 103 -12.05 -4.27 -17.97
C HIS A 103 -11.68 -5.67 -18.52
N TYR A 104 -12.26 -6.08 -19.63
CA TYR A 104 -12.09 -7.43 -20.15
C TYR A 104 -10.62 -7.85 -20.29
N CYS A 105 -9.71 -6.95 -20.67
CA CYS A 105 -8.29 -7.26 -20.80
C CYS A 105 -7.58 -7.43 -19.44
N CYS A 106 -8.21 -7.01 -18.34
CA CYS A 106 -7.71 -7.17 -16.99
C CYS A 106 -8.30 -8.37 -16.26
N LYS A 107 -9.20 -9.13 -16.88
CA LYS A 107 -9.74 -10.36 -16.31
C LYS A 107 -8.71 -11.48 -16.43
N TYR A 108 -7.82 -11.53 -15.48
CA TYR A 108 -6.78 -12.53 -15.37
C TYR A 108 -7.34 -13.86 -14.88
N GLU A 109 -6.63 -14.95 -15.13
CA GLU A 109 -6.96 -16.25 -14.55
C GLU A 109 -6.65 -16.26 -13.05
N ARG A 110 -7.66 -16.56 -12.22
CA ARG A 110 -7.54 -16.52 -10.77
C ARG A 110 -6.89 -17.78 -10.24
N THR A 111 -5.56 -17.80 -10.23
CA THR A 111 -4.74 -18.95 -9.83
C THR A 111 -4.30 -18.92 -8.37
N ILE A 112 -4.21 -17.76 -7.74
CA ILE A 112 -3.90 -17.66 -6.33
C ILE A 112 -5.13 -18.08 -5.54
N LYS A 113 -5.07 -19.26 -4.96
CA LYS A 113 -6.14 -19.78 -4.10
C LYS A 113 -5.85 -19.39 -2.66
N LYS A 114 -6.83 -18.76 -2.05
CA LYS A 114 -6.82 -18.51 -0.62
C LYS A 114 -7.69 -19.55 0.06
N GLU A 115 -7.09 -20.31 0.91
CA GLU A 115 -7.82 -21.22 1.77
C GLU A 115 -8.50 -20.50 2.93
#